data_4f09cb05862aeda716950e82ecef1f12
#
_entry.id   4f09cb05862aeda716950e82ecef1f12
#
_cell.length_a   1.000
_cell.length_b   1.000
_cell.length_c   1.000
_cell.angle_alpha   90.00
_cell.angle_beta   90.00
_cell.angle_gamma   90.00
#
_symmetry.space_group_name_H-M   'P 1'
#
loop_
_entity.id
_entity.type
_entity.pdbx_description
1 polymer ?
#
loop_
_entity_poly.entity_id
_entity_poly.type
_entity_poly.pdbx_seq_one_letter_code
_entity_poly.pdbx_strand_id
1 'polypeptide(L)'
;MLISFSNLKRKYNMDIKGIIHIGAHYGEEIVDYIDEGIQNIVVFEPLNDNFDILCEKAQDLNANIEGHQVALGSKEGEYTMYISDNEKQSSSILKPKVHLTHHPHVKFPSKETVEVHLLDEYDCYDYNFINMDVQGYELEVLKGGLETLKQVDYVYCEVNRDEVYENNAYVEEIDKFLSDYNMTRVETDWAG
;
A
#
# COMPACT_ATOMS: atom_id res chain seq x y z
N MET A 1 -0.50 -8.72 -3.74
CA MET A 1 -0.46 -8.15 -5.12
C MET A 1 -0.51 -9.22 -6.21
N LEU A 2 -1.16 -8.95 -7.39
CA LEU A 2 -1.38 -9.97 -8.46
C LEU A 2 -0.20 -10.10 -9.43
N ILE A 3 0.44 -8.99 -9.79
CA ILE A 3 1.53 -8.98 -10.77
C ILE A 3 2.86 -9.12 -10.03
N SER A 4 3.70 -10.09 -10.43
CA SER A 4 5.00 -10.30 -9.81
C SER A 4 5.90 -9.07 -9.93
N PHE A 5 6.44 -8.60 -8.81
CA PHE A 5 7.39 -7.48 -8.73
C PHE A 5 8.61 -7.69 -9.66
N SER A 6 9.22 -8.87 -9.60
CA SER A 6 10.38 -9.23 -10.45
C SER A 6 10.05 -9.17 -11.94
N ASN A 7 8.82 -9.54 -12.32
CA ASN A 7 8.38 -9.46 -13.72
C ASN A 7 8.20 -8.00 -14.15
N LEU A 8 7.59 -7.16 -13.32
CA LEU A 8 7.45 -5.72 -13.61
C LEU A 8 8.80 -5.05 -13.76
N LYS A 9 9.70 -5.25 -12.78
CA LYS A 9 11.05 -4.66 -12.78
C LYS A 9 11.81 -5.01 -14.06
N ARG A 10 11.81 -6.28 -14.48
CA ARG A 10 12.48 -6.73 -15.71
C ARG A 10 11.79 -6.22 -16.97
N LYS A 11 10.45 -6.29 -17.04
CA LYS A 11 9.68 -5.92 -18.24
C LYS A 11 9.86 -4.43 -18.59
N TYR A 12 9.88 -3.58 -17.56
CA TYR A 12 9.98 -2.13 -17.74
C TYR A 12 11.39 -1.59 -17.49
N ASN A 13 12.37 -2.48 -17.25
CA ASN A 13 13.75 -2.11 -16.93
C ASN A 13 13.85 -1.04 -15.86
N MET A 14 13.13 -1.24 -14.75
CA MET A 14 13.02 -0.26 -13.67
C MET A 14 14.34 -0.12 -12.91
N ASP A 15 14.78 1.13 -12.72
CA ASP A 15 15.90 1.50 -11.86
C ASP A 15 15.36 1.93 -10.49
N ILE A 16 15.20 0.96 -9.58
CA ILE A 16 14.60 1.16 -8.26
C ILE A 16 15.71 1.40 -7.24
N LYS A 17 15.67 2.56 -6.59
CA LYS A 17 16.64 2.99 -5.56
C LYS A 17 16.21 2.57 -4.16
N GLY A 18 14.90 2.63 -3.90
CA GLY A 18 14.28 2.23 -2.65
C GLY A 18 12.78 2.13 -2.81
N ILE A 19 12.13 1.42 -1.89
CA ILE A 19 10.70 1.11 -1.92
C ILE A 19 10.00 1.71 -0.71
N ILE A 20 8.90 2.41 -0.96
CA ILE A 20 7.90 2.80 0.02
C ILE A 20 6.78 1.77 -0.06
N HIS A 21 6.63 0.92 0.95
CA HIS A 21 5.59 -0.11 1.00
C HIS A 21 4.50 0.28 2.00
N ILE A 22 3.31 0.57 1.49
CA ILE A 22 2.18 1.09 2.25
C ILE A 22 1.09 0.04 2.34
N GLY A 23 0.70 -0.35 3.56
CA GLY A 23 -0.12 -1.51 3.83
C GLY A 23 0.70 -2.80 3.75
N ALA A 24 1.84 -2.82 4.46
CA ALA A 24 2.83 -3.87 4.30
C ALA A 24 2.45 -5.21 4.94
N HIS A 25 1.36 -5.28 5.70
CA HIS A 25 0.83 -6.47 6.35
C HIS A 25 1.93 -7.21 7.15
N TYR A 26 2.22 -8.47 6.83
CA TYR A 26 3.32 -9.25 7.44
C TYR A 26 4.65 -9.10 6.70
N GLY A 27 4.76 -8.18 5.74
CA GLY A 27 5.98 -7.96 4.95
C GLY A 27 6.28 -9.08 3.96
N GLU A 28 5.27 -9.73 3.38
CA GLU A 28 5.44 -10.88 2.49
C GLU A 28 6.28 -10.55 1.26
N GLU A 29 6.12 -9.35 0.69
CA GLU A 29 6.82 -8.91 -0.52
C GLU A 29 8.26 -8.44 -0.27
N ILE A 30 8.66 -8.21 0.97
CA ILE A 30 10.01 -7.67 1.30
C ILE A 30 11.12 -8.58 0.77
N VAL A 31 10.92 -9.89 0.85
CA VAL A 31 11.90 -10.87 0.35
C VAL A 31 12.09 -10.72 -1.16
N ASP A 32 11.00 -10.52 -1.92
CA ASP A 32 11.07 -10.33 -3.37
C ASP A 32 11.85 -9.05 -3.73
N TYR A 33 11.74 -7.99 -2.93
CA TYR A 33 12.52 -6.76 -3.13
C TYR A 33 14.01 -7.00 -2.93
N ILE A 34 14.37 -7.69 -1.84
CA ILE A 34 15.77 -8.00 -1.50
C ILE A 34 16.39 -8.91 -2.56
N ASP A 35 15.65 -9.92 -3.03
CA ASP A 35 16.11 -10.85 -4.09
C ASP A 35 16.37 -10.13 -5.42
N GLU A 36 15.66 -9.03 -5.67
CA GLU A 36 15.86 -8.16 -6.82
C GLU A 36 16.92 -7.06 -6.57
N GLY A 37 17.61 -7.11 -5.44
CA GLY A 37 18.75 -6.25 -5.10
C GLY A 37 18.39 -4.91 -4.46
N ILE A 38 17.12 -4.72 -4.04
CA ILE A 38 16.67 -3.49 -3.35
C ILE A 38 16.99 -3.63 -1.85
N GLN A 39 17.75 -2.69 -1.30
CA GLN A 39 18.23 -2.72 0.08
C GLN A 39 17.57 -1.66 0.98
N ASN A 40 17.02 -0.59 0.40
CA ASN A 40 16.37 0.48 1.14
C ASN A 40 14.85 0.32 1.03
N ILE A 41 14.20 0.05 2.16
CA ILE A 41 12.75 -0.21 2.21
C ILE A 41 12.19 0.55 3.43
N VAL A 42 11.15 1.35 3.21
CA VAL A 42 10.34 1.90 4.29
C VAL A 42 8.95 1.27 4.23
N VAL A 43 8.43 0.84 5.36
CA VAL A 43 7.15 0.13 5.45
C VAL A 43 6.18 0.83 6.40
N PHE A 44 4.90 0.83 6.04
CA PHE A 44 3.80 1.39 6.83
C PHE A 44 2.73 0.31 7.01
N GLU A 45 2.44 -0.04 8.26
CA GLU A 45 1.40 -1.01 8.64
C GLU A 45 0.74 -0.56 9.94
N PRO A 46 -0.56 -0.21 9.93
CA PRO A 46 -1.22 0.35 11.11
C PRO A 46 -1.57 -0.67 12.20
N LEU A 47 -1.79 -1.94 11.86
CA LEU A 47 -2.27 -2.93 12.81
C LEU A 47 -1.12 -3.50 13.64
N ASN A 48 -1.19 -3.36 14.97
CA ASN A 48 -0.13 -3.74 15.89
C ASN A 48 0.37 -5.18 15.67
N ASP A 49 -0.53 -6.16 15.65
CA ASP A 49 -0.14 -7.57 15.50
C ASP A 49 0.57 -7.84 14.17
N ASN A 50 0.13 -7.18 13.07
CA ASN A 50 0.75 -7.30 11.77
C ASN A 50 2.15 -6.66 11.78
N PHE A 51 2.25 -5.47 12.35
CA PHE A 51 3.50 -4.72 12.46
C PHE A 51 4.53 -5.46 13.31
N ASP A 52 4.12 -6.07 14.42
CA ASP A 52 5.01 -6.89 15.25
C ASP A 52 5.59 -8.07 14.47
N ILE A 53 4.74 -8.81 13.72
CA ILE A 53 5.18 -9.93 12.86
C ILE A 53 6.14 -9.44 11.76
N LEU A 54 5.80 -8.30 11.13
CA LEU A 54 6.66 -7.68 10.12
C LEU A 54 8.03 -7.33 10.70
N CYS A 55 8.07 -6.69 11.89
CA CYS A 55 9.31 -6.33 12.56
C CYS A 55 10.17 -7.56 12.93
N GLU A 56 9.55 -8.65 13.41
CA GLU A 56 10.24 -9.90 13.67
C GLU A 56 10.89 -10.47 12.40
N LYS A 57 10.16 -10.53 11.29
CA LYS A 57 10.70 -10.99 10.01
C LYS A 57 11.82 -10.09 9.48
N ALA A 58 11.66 -8.77 9.60
CA ALA A 58 12.61 -7.79 9.09
C ALA A 58 13.99 -7.90 9.79
N GLN A 59 14.03 -8.30 11.07
CA GLN A 59 15.29 -8.46 11.83
C GLN A 59 16.23 -9.52 11.21
N ASP A 60 15.68 -10.54 10.58
CA ASP A 60 16.46 -11.63 9.98
C ASP A 60 16.90 -11.32 8.54
N LEU A 61 16.42 -10.21 7.98
CA LEU A 61 16.71 -9.81 6.61
C LEU A 61 17.93 -8.87 6.56
N ASN A 62 18.80 -9.10 5.58
CA ASN A 62 19.99 -8.27 5.37
C ASN A 62 19.67 -7.09 4.46
N ALA A 63 18.84 -6.16 4.97
CA ALA A 63 18.43 -4.94 4.28
C ALA A 63 18.21 -3.79 5.28
N ASN A 64 18.21 -2.56 4.79
CA ASN A 64 17.86 -1.38 5.57
C ASN A 64 16.33 -1.20 5.50
N ILE A 65 15.64 -1.69 6.53
CA ILE A 65 14.17 -1.65 6.62
C ILE A 65 13.78 -0.71 7.74
N GLU A 66 13.10 0.37 7.39
CA GLU A 66 12.49 1.32 8.32
C GLU A 66 10.99 1.04 8.44
N GLY A 67 10.48 0.86 9.65
CA GLY A 67 9.07 0.53 9.88
C GLY A 67 8.32 1.58 10.68
N HIS A 68 7.10 1.91 10.23
CA HIS A 68 6.19 2.83 10.90
C HIS A 68 4.83 2.17 11.15
N GLN A 69 4.42 2.14 12.43
CA GLN A 69 3.11 1.58 12.82
C GLN A 69 2.02 2.65 12.71
N VAL A 70 1.70 3.05 11.49
CA VAL A 70 0.66 4.04 11.19
C VAL A 70 -0.02 3.71 9.86
N ALA A 71 -1.25 4.16 9.70
CA ALA A 71 -1.88 4.27 8.39
C ALA A 71 -1.49 5.60 7.74
N LEU A 72 -1.58 5.66 6.40
CA LEU A 72 -1.36 6.90 5.66
C LEU A 72 -2.67 7.38 5.02
N GLY A 73 -2.79 8.70 4.87
CA GLY A 73 -3.95 9.32 4.24
C GLY A 73 -3.75 10.79 3.92
N SER A 74 -4.81 11.46 3.48
CA SER A 74 -4.78 12.88 3.09
C SER A 74 -4.92 13.84 4.28
N LYS A 75 -5.24 13.34 5.46
CA LYS A 75 -5.47 14.12 6.66
C LYS A 75 -5.13 13.31 7.90
N GLU A 76 -4.35 13.94 8.79
CA GLU A 76 -3.98 13.35 10.08
C GLU A 76 -5.17 13.14 11.01
N GLY A 77 -5.05 12.18 11.90
CA GLY A 77 -6.01 11.93 12.97
C GLY A 77 -6.17 10.47 13.33
N GLU A 78 -7.10 10.20 14.24
CA GLU A 78 -7.53 8.86 14.62
C GLU A 78 -8.71 8.42 13.74
N TYR A 79 -8.59 7.26 13.12
CA TYR A 79 -9.60 6.69 12.24
C TYR A 79 -10.01 5.29 12.71
N THR A 80 -11.25 4.94 12.43
CA THR A 80 -11.74 3.58 12.65
C THR A 80 -11.35 2.70 11.47
N MET A 81 -10.64 1.62 11.72
CA MET A 81 -10.33 0.57 10.75
C MET A 81 -11.24 -0.64 10.96
N TYR A 82 -11.86 -1.15 9.90
CA TYR A 82 -12.67 -2.35 9.91
C TYR A 82 -11.77 -3.56 9.71
N ILE A 83 -11.75 -4.48 10.67
CA ILE A 83 -10.83 -5.60 10.71
C ILE A 83 -11.48 -6.85 10.12
N SER A 84 -10.86 -7.40 9.09
CA SER A 84 -11.32 -8.62 8.43
C SER A 84 -10.80 -9.89 9.11
N ASP A 85 -11.52 -11.00 8.95
CA ASP A 85 -11.20 -12.30 9.56
C ASP A 85 -10.31 -13.20 8.68
N ASN A 86 -9.91 -12.72 7.50
CA ASN A 86 -8.97 -13.39 6.59
C ASN A 86 -7.53 -12.95 6.86
N GLU A 87 -7.02 -13.19 8.06
CA GLU A 87 -5.69 -12.74 8.50
C GLU A 87 -5.49 -11.22 8.39
N LYS A 88 -6.57 -10.44 8.51
CA LYS A 88 -6.62 -8.98 8.39
C LYS A 88 -6.27 -8.41 6.99
N GLN A 89 -6.10 -9.24 5.97
CA GLN A 89 -5.68 -8.84 4.61
C GLN A 89 -6.64 -7.88 3.92
N SER A 90 -7.95 -7.97 4.20
CA SER A 90 -8.98 -7.08 3.64
C SER A 90 -9.37 -5.94 4.59
N SER A 91 -8.59 -5.70 5.65
CA SER A 91 -8.89 -4.62 6.62
C SER A 91 -8.74 -3.26 5.98
N SER A 92 -9.68 -2.34 6.26
CA SER A 92 -9.72 -1.02 5.62
C SER A 92 -10.24 0.05 6.56
N ILE A 93 -9.77 1.29 6.36
CA ILE A 93 -10.38 2.50 6.95
C ILE A 93 -11.78 2.73 6.36
N LEU A 94 -11.99 2.32 5.12
CA LEU A 94 -13.30 2.40 4.49
C LEU A 94 -14.19 1.23 4.91
N LYS A 95 -15.48 1.50 5.02
CA LYS A 95 -16.44 0.45 5.38
C LYS A 95 -16.67 -0.50 4.19
N PRO A 96 -16.60 -1.84 4.41
CA PRO A 96 -16.82 -2.81 3.34
C PRO A 96 -18.25 -2.71 2.78
N LYS A 97 -18.38 -2.77 1.44
CA LYS A 97 -19.66 -2.66 0.71
C LYS A 97 -19.84 -3.85 -0.25
N VAL A 98 -19.46 -3.70 -1.51
CA VAL A 98 -19.55 -4.80 -2.51
C VAL A 98 -18.59 -5.93 -2.17
N HIS A 99 -17.53 -5.67 -1.42
CA HIS A 99 -16.64 -6.67 -0.85
C HIS A 99 -17.42 -7.84 -0.19
N LEU A 100 -18.46 -7.52 0.57
CA LEU A 100 -19.30 -8.52 1.25
C LEU A 100 -20.08 -9.43 0.27
N THR A 101 -20.24 -9.01 -0.97
CA THR A 101 -20.91 -9.78 -2.03
C THR A 101 -19.90 -10.59 -2.85
N HIS A 102 -18.77 -9.99 -3.19
CA HIS A 102 -17.71 -10.65 -3.96
C HIS A 102 -16.96 -11.70 -3.13
N HIS A 103 -16.76 -11.42 -1.84
CA HIS A 103 -16.07 -12.30 -0.90
C HIS A 103 -16.95 -12.61 0.33
N PRO A 104 -18.08 -13.34 0.17
CA PRO A 104 -19.08 -13.54 1.24
C PRO A 104 -18.56 -14.36 2.42
N HIS A 105 -17.41 -15.01 2.27
CA HIS A 105 -16.73 -15.77 3.32
C HIS A 105 -15.88 -14.86 4.23
N VAL A 106 -15.48 -13.67 3.77
CA VAL A 106 -14.72 -12.69 4.57
C VAL A 106 -15.69 -11.87 5.40
N LYS A 107 -15.45 -11.78 6.70
CA LYS A 107 -16.24 -10.96 7.64
C LYS A 107 -15.36 -9.88 8.26
N PHE A 108 -16.00 -8.87 8.81
CA PHE A 108 -15.37 -7.76 9.52
C PHE A 108 -15.90 -7.74 10.97
N PRO A 109 -15.44 -8.68 11.82
CA PRO A 109 -16.02 -8.90 13.15
C PRO A 109 -15.66 -7.81 14.16
N SER A 110 -14.62 -7.05 13.92
CA SER A 110 -14.14 -6.04 14.86
C SER A 110 -13.71 -4.75 14.17
N LYS A 111 -13.39 -3.77 14.99
CA LYS A 111 -12.85 -2.47 14.58
C LYS A 111 -11.72 -2.10 15.52
N GLU A 112 -10.72 -1.44 14.98
CA GLU A 112 -9.61 -0.85 15.73
C GLU A 112 -9.49 0.63 15.40
N THR A 113 -8.95 1.41 16.34
CA THR A 113 -8.58 2.80 16.07
C THR A 113 -7.13 2.81 15.64
N VAL A 114 -6.85 3.47 14.52
CA VAL A 114 -5.50 3.61 13.96
C VAL A 114 -5.17 5.09 13.78
N GLU A 115 -3.91 5.46 13.98
CA GLU A 115 -3.42 6.78 13.64
C GLU A 115 -3.18 6.86 12.13
N VAL A 116 -3.58 7.99 11.54
CA VAL A 116 -3.36 8.32 10.13
C VAL A 116 -2.44 9.52 10.04
N HIS A 117 -1.37 9.41 9.27
CA HIS A 117 -0.40 10.44 8.99
C HIS A 117 -0.35 10.76 7.49
N LEU A 118 0.32 11.87 7.13
CA LEU A 118 0.63 12.17 5.73
C LEU A 118 1.92 11.47 5.32
N LEU A 119 2.00 10.95 4.10
CA LEU A 119 3.25 10.38 3.59
C LEU A 119 4.37 11.42 3.54
N ASP A 120 4.03 12.68 3.26
CA ASP A 120 5.00 13.80 3.21
C ASP A 120 5.61 14.18 4.56
N GLU A 121 5.17 13.59 5.68
CA GLU A 121 5.81 13.77 7.00
C GLU A 121 7.06 12.91 7.20
N TYR A 122 7.27 11.94 6.30
CA TYR A 122 8.38 10.99 6.37
C TYR A 122 9.46 11.34 5.35
N ASP A 123 10.73 11.13 5.72
CA ASP A 123 11.85 11.34 4.81
C ASP A 123 11.95 10.19 3.81
N CYS A 124 11.26 10.34 2.69
CA CYS A 124 11.24 9.38 1.60
C CYS A 124 12.12 9.78 0.41
N TYR A 125 13.15 10.63 0.60
CA TYR A 125 13.91 11.24 -0.50
C TYR A 125 14.71 10.24 -1.35
N ASP A 126 15.14 9.14 -0.77
CA ASP A 126 15.95 8.11 -1.46
C ASP A 126 15.10 6.96 -2.02
N TYR A 127 13.77 7.12 -2.03
CA TYR A 127 12.83 6.09 -2.49
C TYR A 127 12.10 6.58 -3.73
N ASN A 128 12.09 5.75 -4.79
CA ASN A 128 11.45 6.11 -6.06
C ASN A 128 10.39 5.12 -6.54
N PHE A 129 10.05 4.12 -5.72
CA PHE A 129 8.99 3.15 -5.99
C PHE A 129 8.00 3.09 -4.82
N ILE A 130 6.72 3.26 -5.09
CA ILE A 130 5.64 3.02 -4.14
C ILE A 130 4.99 1.67 -4.46
N ASN A 131 4.93 0.77 -3.47
CA ASN A 131 4.02 -0.37 -3.45
C ASN A 131 2.90 -0.10 -2.44
N MET A 132 1.64 -0.18 -2.85
CA MET A 132 0.52 0.21 -2.00
C MET A 132 -0.67 -0.73 -2.16
N ASP A 133 -1.13 -1.25 -1.01
CA ASP A 133 -2.34 -2.06 -0.88
C ASP A 133 -3.04 -1.68 0.43
N VAL A 134 -3.94 -0.73 0.36
CA VAL A 134 -4.65 -0.15 1.53
C VAL A 134 -6.16 -0.32 1.45
N GLN A 135 -6.57 -1.27 0.62
CA GLN A 135 -7.94 -1.75 0.54
C GLN A 135 -8.97 -0.63 0.32
N GLY A 136 -8.74 0.13 -0.77
CA GLY A 136 -9.64 1.17 -1.26
C GLY A 136 -9.28 2.61 -0.85
N TYR A 137 -8.28 2.80 0.03
CA TYR A 137 -7.88 4.13 0.52
C TYR A 137 -6.71 4.76 -0.24
N GLU A 138 -6.32 4.16 -1.38
CA GLU A 138 -5.13 4.48 -2.18
C GLU A 138 -5.09 5.96 -2.60
N LEU A 139 -6.19 6.51 -3.09
CA LEU A 139 -6.24 7.91 -3.52
C LEU A 139 -6.01 8.88 -2.36
N GLU A 140 -6.52 8.57 -1.17
CA GLU A 140 -6.30 9.41 0.01
C GLU A 140 -4.83 9.34 0.47
N VAL A 141 -4.19 8.19 0.39
CA VAL A 141 -2.75 8.06 0.63
C VAL A 141 -1.95 8.91 -0.35
N LEU A 142 -2.23 8.81 -1.64
CA LEU A 142 -1.56 9.60 -2.68
C LEU A 142 -1.72 11.11 -2.46
N LYS A 143 -2.89 11.57 -2.01
CA LYS A 143 -3.12 12.98 -1.64
C LYS A 143 -2.31 13.44 -0.43
N GLY A 144 -1.91 12.52 0.45
CA GLY A 144 -1.02 12.80 1.59
C GLY A 144 0.46 12.81 1.23
N GLY A 145 0.84 12.49 -0.02
CA GLY A 145 2.22 12.37 -0.49
C GLY A 145 2.55 13.26 -1.69
N LEU A 146 2.03 14.49 -1.74
CA LEU A 146 2.16 15.37 -2.91
C LEU A 146 3.62 15.76 -3.22
N GLU A 147 4.44 15.94 -2.20
CA GLU A 147 5.87 16.25 -2.36
C GLU A 147 6.65 14.98 -2.69
N THR A 148 6.34 13.87 -2.01
CA THR A 148 6.94 12.55 -2.26
C THR A 148 6.69 12.11 -3.70
N LEU A 149 5.50 12.30 -4.25
CA LEU A 149 5.15 11.94 -5.63
C LEU A 149 5.96 12.69 -6.71
N LYS A 150 6.55 13.85 -6.38
CA LYS A 150 7.41 14.59 -7.34
C LYS A 150 8.74 13.90 -7.64
N GLN A 151 9.16 12.98 -6.79
CA GLN A 151 10.42 12.23 -6.91
C GLN A 151 10.23 10.73 -7.16
N VAL A 152 9.00 10.22 -7.03
CA VAL A 152 8.67 8.83 -7.30
C VAL A 152 8.58 8.58 -8.80
N ASP A 153 9.26 7.56 -9.28
CA ASP A 153 9.27 7.16 -10.69
C ASP A 153 8.20 6.10 -10.99
N TYR A 154 7.84 5.29 -9.98
CA TYR A 154 6.96 4.13 -10.16
C TYR A 154 5.94 4.03 -9.02
N VAL A 155 4.69 3.79 -9.38
CA VAL A 155 3.61 3.46 -8.43
C VAL A 155 3.01 2.11 -8.83
N TYR A 156 3.02 1.15 -7.92
CA TYR A 156 2.32 -0.13 -8.03
C TYR A 156 1.28 -0.19 -6.92
N CYS A 157 0.00 -0.16 -7.26
CA CYS A 157 -1.06 -0.14 -6.27
C CYS A 157 -2.24 -1.04 -6.65
N GLU A 158 -2.97 -1.51 -5.63
CA GLU A 158 -4.28 -2.08 -5.84
C GLU A 158 -5.24 -1.01 -6.40
N VAL A 159 -6.13 -1.40 -7.30
CA VAL A 159 -7.12 -0.50 -7.89
C VAL A 159 -8.48 -1.18 -8.03
N ASN A 160 -9.55 -0.42 -7.91
CA ASN A 160 -10.90 -0.95 -7.92
C ASN A 160 -11.70 -0.47 -9.15
N ARG A 161 -12.52 -1.36 -9.72
CA ARG A 161 -13.53 -1.05 -10.77
C ARG A 161 -14.93 -0.89 -10.20
N ASP A 162 -15.13 -1.35 -8.98
CA ASP A 162 -16.41 -1.34 -8.27
C ASP A 162 -16.26 -0.67 -6.91
N GLU A 163 -17.35 -0.29 -6.29
CA GLU A 163 -17.36 0.24 -4.94
C GLU A 163 -17.23 -0.89 -3.91
N VAL A 164 -16.04 -1.51 -3.88
CA VAL A 164 -15.70 -2.63 -2.99
C VAL A 164 -15.82 -2.20 -1.53
N TYR A 165 -15.38 -0.99 -1.23
CA TYR A 165 -15.57 -0.28 0.03
C TYR A 165 -16.37 1.00 -0.20
N GLU A 166 -17.06 1.51 0.82
CA GLU A 166 -17.84 2.77 0.71
C GLU A 166 -16.92 3.93 0.32
N ASN A 167 -17.19 4.56 -0.82
CA ASN A 167 -16.46 5.70 -1.38
C ASN A 167 -14.97 5.42 -1.72
N ASN A 168 -14.59 4.16 -2.01
CA ASN A 168 -13.26 3.92 -2.55
C ASN A 168 -13.09 4.62 -3.90
N ALA A 169 -11.87 5.02 -4.20
CA ALA A 169 -11.55 5.54 -5.53
C ALA A 169 -11.64 4.44 -6.60
N TYR A 170 -12.08 4.84 -7.80
CA TYR A 170 -11.99 3.99 -8.98
C TYR A 170 -10.64 4.18 -9.67
N VAL A 171 -10.25 3.19 -10.45
CA VAL A 171 -8.98 3.21 -11.18
C VAL A 171 -8.79 4.47 -12.04
N GLU A 172 -9.86 4.98 -12.66
CA GLU A 172 -9.82 6.20 -13.48
C GLU A 172 -9.53 7.47 -12.66
N GLU A 173 -9.93 7.49 -11.39
CA GLU A 173 -9.65 8.61 -10.49
C GLU A 173 -8.18 8.62 -10.08
N ILE A 174 -7.61 7.44 -9.83
CA ILE A 174 -6.18 7.25 -9.54
C ILE A 174 -5.34 7.60 -10.79
N ASP A 175 -5.72 7.11 -11.97
CA ASP A 175 -5.07 7.44 -13.24
C ASP A 175 -5.05 8.96 -13.48
N LYS A 176 -6.19 9.62 -13.29
CA LYS A 176 -6.32 11.07 -13.43
C LYS A 176 -5.44 11.82 -12.46
N PHE A 177 -5.43 11.41 -11.19
CA PHE A 177 -4.61 12.04 -10.15
C PHE A 177 -3.11 11.91 -10.46
N LEU A 178 -2.65 10.70 -10.78
CA LEU A 178 -1.26 10.43 -11.09
C LEU A 178 -0.79 11.08 -12.41
N SER A 179 -1.72 11.39 -13.33
CA SER A 179 -1.38 12.11 -14.57
C SER A 179 -0.84 13.52 -14.31
N ASP A 180 -1.22 14.17 -13.21
CA ASP A 180 -0.69 15.48 -12.81
C ASP A 180 0.79 15.41 -12.38
N TYR A 181 1.29 14.19 -12.09
CA TYR A 181 2.69 13.87 -11.81
C TYR A 181 3.42 13.24 -13.00
N ASN A 182 2.89 13.36 -14.21
CA ASN A 182 3.40 12.77 -15.45
C ASN A 182 3.50 11.25 -15.43
N MET A 183 2.74 10.58 -14.58
CA MET A 183 2.64 9.13 -14.55
C MET A 183 1.52 8.63 -15.46
N THR A 184 1.74 7.48 -16.08
CA THR A 184 0.76 6.82 -16.95
C THR A 184 0.69 5.35 -16.59
N ARG A 185 -0.52 4.82 -16.45
CA ARG A 185 -0.72 3.40 -16.20
C ARG A 185 -0.26 2.58 -17.40
N VAL A 186 0.66 1.63 -17.15
CA VAL A 186 1.30 0.80 -18.17
C VAL A 186 0.85 -0.66 -18.14
N GLU A 187 0.31 -1.10 -17.00
CA GLU A 187 -0.16 -2.48 -16.81
C GLU A 187 -1.28 -2.55 -15.78
N THR A 188 -2.17 -3.50 -15.93
CA THR A 188 -3.21 -3.83 -14.96
C THR A 188 -3.55 -5.30 -15.07
N ASP A 189 -3.66 -5.98 -13.94
CA ASP A 189 -4.25 -7.31 -13.83
C ASP A 189 -5.48 -7.23 -12.92
N TRP A 190 -6.47 -8.05 -13.19
CA TRP A 190 -7.72 -8.03 -12.45
C TRP A 190 -7.94 -9.36 -11.76
N ALA A 191 -8.18 -9.32 -10.45
CA ALA A 191 -8.74 -10.47 -9.75
C ALA A 191 -10.08 -10.83 -10.41
N GLY A 192 -10.23 -12.09 -10.84
CA GLY A 192 -11.35 -12.60 -11.63
C GLY A 192 -12.70 -12.58 -10.90
#